data_c34c13073207d7234961d8dfb1a74003
#
_entry.id   c34c13073207d7234961d8dfb1a74003
#
_cell.length_a   1.000
_cell.length_b   1.000
_cell.length_c   1.000
_cell.angle_alpha   90.00
_cell.angle_beta   90.00
_cell.angle_gamma   90.00
#
_symmetry.space_group_name_H-M   'P 1'
#
loop_
_entity.id
_entity.type
_entity.pdbx_description
1 polymer ?
#
loop_
_entity_poly.entity_id
_entity_poly.type
_entity_poly.pdbx_seq_one_letter_code
_entity_poly.pdbx_strand_id
1 'polypeptide(L)'
;MTGPGQRPRLVDAAQSEGGWGRTASVRPQNVGNWGLAPLDPSHPRLASARLREFLAAGAALLLLGVARADDRPAPAAQASASEHPSDESFRLLLQVYAYDPAIPLEGRIVERIEDRDGGGPREKIIFRGAQGFYVPGYLQFPTSAQRNGTGPVPCVFLLHGWSGSKSNFWSDNNYISGGNIRRALLKEGFAVFALDAQIHGDRISQNEFAPVNPSGPPGVPPRKGFFTQREIYVQTTIDYRRALDYLKGRPEIDSARIGALGYSMGGTQTFLLTGVEPRIKAAVACATPADLAADSIIAPRRFAPAIGSRPFLMIAGRHDEMCKPEEVERVFHSIAGPHAKLSFYEGTHKIGPAFVPEAVAWLKNNL
;
A
#
# COMPACT_ATOMS: atom_id res chain seq x y z
N MET A 1 18.72 63.41 47.48
CA MET A 1 17.42 64.03 47.68
C MET A 1 16.42 63.16 46.98
N THR A 2 15.48 62.58 47.77
CA THR A 2 14.11 62.17 47.45
C THR A 2 13.95 61.12 46.39
N GLY A 3 13.38 59.98 46.55
CA GLY A 3 12.54 59.38 47.57
C GLY A 3 11.75 58.27 46.86
N PRO A 4 11.25 57.20 47.49
CA PRO A 4 10.86 55.93 46.83
C PRO A 4 9.37 55.90 46.43
N GLY A 5 9.01 55.24 45.35
CA GLY A 5 7.65 55.04 44.84
C GLY A 5 7.28 53.55 44.72
N GLN A 6 6.59 53.07 45.66
CA GLN A 6 5.53 52.10 45.85
C GLN A 6 5.27 51.05 44.72
N ARG A 7 5.36 49.78 45.11
CA ARG A 7 4.73 48.61 44.49
C ARG A 7 3.24 48.59 44.80
N PRO A 8 2.33 48.21 43.91
CA PRO A 8 0.97 47.80 44.28
C PRO A 8 0.91 46.31 44.63
N ARG A 9 0.05 46.06 45.60
CA ARG A 9 -0.26 44.80 46.26
C ARG A 9 -1.05 43.85 45.37
N LEU A 10 -0.75 42.56 45.53
CA LEU A 10 -1.63 41.44 45.22
C LEU A 10 -2.99 41.60 45.94
N VAL A 11 -4.06 41.42 45.15
CA VAL A 11 -5.42 41.24 45.67
C VAL A 11 -5.79 39.79 45.43
N ASP A 12 -6.00 39.07 46.53
CA ASP A 12 -6.66 37.77 46.56
C ASP A 12 -8.09 37.91 46.05
N ALA A 13 -8.47 37.06 45.11
CA ALA A 13 -9.87 36.83 44.76
C ALA A 13 -10.20 35.36 44.90
N ALA A 14 -11.12 35.15 45.77
CA ALA A 14 -11.62 33.88 46.28
C ALA A 14 -12.23 32.96 45.23
N GLN A 15 -12.17 31.69 45.59
CA GLN A 15 -12.91 30.53 45.11
C GLN A 15 -14.37 30.83 44.70
N SER A 16 -14.72 30.40 43.49
CA SER A 16 -16.10 30.02 43.19
C SER A 16 -16.09 28.63 42.54
N GLU A 17 -16.52 27.66 43.34
CA GLU A 17 -16.86 26.32 42.89
C GLU A 17 -18.04 26.42 41.91
N GLY A 18 -17.84 26.01 40.69
CA GLY A 18 -18.87 25.82 39.66
C GLY A 18 -18.84 24.40 39.16
N GLY A 19 -19.74 23.55 39.69
CA GLY A 19 -19.84 22.15 39.34
C GLY A 19 -20.17 21.91 37.89
N TRP A 20 -19.37 21.10 37.25
CA TRP A 20 -19.68 20.51 35.96
C TRP A 20 -20.47 19.23 36.17
N GLY A 21 -21.72 19.26 35.68
CA GLY A 21 -22.67 18.18 35.73
C GLY A 21 -22.15 16.89 35.12
N ARG A 22 -22.50 15.83 35.81
CA ARG A 22 -22.31 14.43 35.39
C ARG A 22 -22.91 14.23 33.97
N THR A 23 -22.12 13.83 33.02
CA THR A 23 -22.61 13.31 31.74
C THR A 23 -23.38 12.02 32.04
N ALA A 24 -24.65 12.03 31.73
CA ALA A 24 -25.53 10.88 31.82
C ALA A 24 -25.02 9.78 30.86
N SER A 25 -24.76 8.61 31.42
CA SER A 25 -24.52 7.39 30.66
C SER A 25 -25.80 7.04 29.89
N VAL A 26 -25.80 7.22 28.61
CA VAL A 26 -26.85 6.69 27.72
C VAL A 26 -26.67 5.18 27.66
N ARG A 27 -27.57 4.45 28.32
CA ARG A 27 -27.70 3.00 28.12
C ARG A 27 -28.14 2.74 26.68
N PRO A 28 -27.59 1.73 26.00
CA PRO A 28 -28.12 1.33 24.70
C PRO A 28 -29.56 0.83 24.89
N GLN A 29 -30.47 1.42 24.13
CA GLN A 29 -31.84 0.94 24.05
C GLN A 29 -31.85 -0.44 23.42
N ASN A 30 -32.54 -1.36 24.04
CA ASN A 30 -32.88 -2.69 23.56
C ASN A 30 -33.42 -2.59 22.13
N VAL A 31 -32.65 -3.03 21.16
CA VAL A 31 -33.14 -3.28 19.79
C VAL A 31 -33.96 -4.56 19.86
N GLY A 32 -35.24 -4.42 19.63
CA GLY A 32 -36.24 -5.47 19.69
C GLY A 32 -35.83 -6.73 18.93
N ASN A 33 -36.03 -7.82 19.63
CA ASN A 33 -35.93 -9.18 19.15
C ASN A 33 -36.99 -9.38 18.04
N TRP A 34 -36.60 -9.31 16.76
CA TRP A 34 -37.44 -9.74 15.66
C TRP A 34 -37.43 -11.26 15.64
N GLY A 35 -38.37 -11.83 16.39
CA GLY A 35 -38.65 -13.25 16.39
C GLY A 35 -39.01 -13.72 14.98
N LEU A 36 -38.18 -14.61 14.46
CA LEU A 36 -38.54 -15.43 13.32
C LEU A 36 -39.66 -16.36 13.78
N ALA A 37 -40.82 -16.23 13.16
CA ALA A 37 -41.91 -17.14 13.37
C ALA A 37 -41.50 -18.56 12.98
N PRO A 38 -41.92 -19.60 13.73
CA PRO A 38 -41.63 -20.98 13.37
C PRO A 38 -42.31 -21.34 12.04
N LEU A 39 -41.57 -21.97 11.14
CA LEU A 39 -42.09 -22.50 9.90
C LEU A 39 -43.10 -23.64 10.22
N ASP A 40 -44.33 -23.50 9.72
CA ASP A 40 -45.42 -24.50 9.78
C ASP A 40 -45.00 -25.80 9.05
N PRO A 41 -45.05 -26.97 9.70
CA PRO A 41 -44.65 -28.24 9.11
C PRO A 41 -45.67 -28.89 8.20
N SER A 42 -46.76 -28.21 7.78
CA SER A 42 -47.89 -28.82 7.12
C SER A 42 -47.92 -28.75 5.59
N HIS A 43 -46.88 -28.39 4.87
CA HIS A 43 -46.87 -28.49 3.42
C HIS A 43 -46.09 -29.69 2.87
N PRO A 44 -46.73 -30.57 2.09
CA PRO A 44 -46.13 -31.81 1.66
C PRO A 44 -45.21 -31.65 0.44
N ARG A 45 -44.04 -32.23 0.59
CA ARG A 45 -43.14 -32.83 -0.41
C ARG A 45 -43.58 -32.81 -1.86
N LEU A 46 -43.05 -31.90 -2.65
CA LEU A 46 -43.05 -31.94 -4.12
C LEU A 46 -41.66 -31.58 -4.70
N ALA A 47 -40.61 -32.22 -4.18
CA ALA A 47 -39.26 -32.01 -4.68
C ALA A 47 -38.45 -33.29 -4.94
N SER A 48 -39.08 -34.47 -4.91
CA SER A 48 -38.35 -35.73 -5.03
C SER A 48 -38.52 -36.49 -6.35
N ALA A 49 -39.37 -36.01 -7.25
CA ALA A 49 -39.63 -36.72 -8.51
C ALA A 49 -38.76 -36.23 -9.71
N ARG A 50 -38.29 -34.98 -9.69
CA ARG A 50 -37.47 -34.46 -10.82
C ARG A 50 -35.98 -34.69 -10.72
N LEU A 51 -35.49 -35.14 -9.57
CA LEU A 51 -34.05 -35.43 -9.40
C LEU A 51 -33.65 -36.84 -9.84
N ARG A 52 -34.62 -37.75 -10.03
CA ARG A 52 -34.34 -39.12 -10.48
C ARG A 52 -34.27 -39.26 -12.00
N GLU A 53 -34.89 -38.36 -12.78
CA GLU A 53 -34.80 -38.42 -14.24
C GLU A 53 -33.51 -37.78 -14.80
N PHE A 54 -32.85 -36.91 -14.06
CA PHE A 54 -31.56 -36.36 -14.47
C PHE A 54 -30.35 -37.29 -14.18
N LEU A 55 -30.50 -38.27 -13.29
CA LEU A 55 -29.46 -39.25 -13.01
C LEU A 55 -29.53 -40.52 -13.90
N ALA A 56 -30.63 -40.76 -14.59
CA ALA A 56 -30.75 -41.88 -15.51
C ALA A 56 -30.22 -41.57 -16.93
N ALA A 57 -30.16 -40.30 -17.33
CA ALA A 57 -29.63 -39.90 -18.65
C ALA A 57 -28.08 -39.79 -18.66
N GLY A 58 -27.43 -39.71 -17.50
CA GLY A 58 -25.99 -39.62 -17.38
C GLY A 58 -25.26 -40.96 -17.39
N ALA A 59 -25.95 -42.08 -17.16
CA ALA A 59 -25.34 -43.42 -17.04
C ALA A 59 -25.30 -44.22 -18.37
N ALA A 60 -25.96 -43.75 -19.39
CA ALA A 60 -26.02 -44.46 -20.69
C ALA A 60 -24.92 -44.02 -21.70
N LEU A 61 -24.14 -42.98 -21.41
CA LEU A 61 -23.07 -42.50 -22.30
C LEU A 61 -21.65 -42.89 -21.85
N LEU A 62 -21.50 -43.73 -20.84
CA LEU A 62 -20.17 -44.10 -20.25
C LEU A 62 -19.73 -45.52 -20.57
N LEU A 63 -20.36 -46.21 -21.53
CA LEU A 63 -20.03 -47.62 -21.86
C LEU A 63 -19.62 -47.88 -23.30
N LEU A 64 -19.24 -46.89 -24.07
CA LEU A 64 -18.63 -47.08 -25.40
C LEU A 64 -17.42 -46.19 -25.59
N GLY A 65 -16.29 -46.62 -25.01
CA GLY A 65 -15.03 -45.89 -25.22
C GLY A 65 -13.87 -46.44 -24.37
N VAL A 66 -13.76 -47.77 -24.22
CA VAL A 66 -12.48 -48.40 -23.84
C VAL A 66 -11.67 -48.58 -25.13
N ALA A 67 -11.07 -47.51 -25.61
CA ALA A 67 -9.98 -47.56 -26.54
C ALA A 67 -8.67 -47.53 -25.75
N ARG A 68 -7.82 -48.49 -26.07
CA ARG A 68 -6.50 -48.77 -25.52
C ARG A 68 -5.74 -47.48 -25.18
N ALA A 69 -5.19 -47.49 -23.98
CA ALA A 69 -4.13 -46.55 -23.62
C ALA A 69 -2.97 -46.71 -24.61
N ASP A 70 -2.79 -45.75 -25.49
CA ASP A 70 -1.59 -45.54 -26.26
C ASP A 70 -0.50 -45.08 -25.26
N ASP A 71 0.55 -45.91 -25.12
CA ASP A 71 1.78 -45.56 -24.40
C ASP A 71 2.55 -44.47 -25.15
N ARG A 72 1.97 -43.30 -25.25
CA ARG A 72 2.73 -42.10 -25.58
C ARG A 72 3.21 -41.48 -24.28
N PRO A 73 4.54 -41.25 -24.13
CA PRO A 73 5.02 -40.47 -23.03
C PRO A 73 4.27 -39.15 -23.04
N ALA A 74 3.75 -38.76 -21.89
CA ALA A 74 3.17 -37.44 -21.70
C ALA A 74 4.14 -36.41 -22.31
N PRO A 75 3.66 -35.45 -23.13
CA PRO A 75 4.55 -34.43 -23.64
C PRO A 75 5.22 -33.81 -22.42
N ALA A 76 6.55 -33.87 -22.36
CA ALA A 76 7.34 -33.20 -21.37
C ALA A 76 6.81 -31.76 -21.34
N ALA A 77 6.36 -31.32 -20.17
CA ALA A 77 5.93 -29.96 -19.96
C ALA A 77 7.01 -29.06 -20.55
N GLN A 78 6.74 -28.44 -21.67
CA GLN A 78 7.60 -27.39 -22.23
C GLN A 78 7.57 -26.23 -21.24
N ALA A 79 8.38 -26.35 -20.19
CA ALA A 79 8.83 -25.23 -19.42
C ALA A 79 9.73 -24.41 -20.35
N SER A 80 9.20 -23.38 -20.94
CA SER A 80 9.89 -22.14 -21.31
C SER A 80 9.13 -21.40 -22.41
N ALA A 81 7.99 -20.85 -22.12
CA ALA A 81 7.69 -19.55 -22.69
C ALA A 81 8.53 -18.56 -21.86
N SER A 82 9.32 -17.73 -22.52
CA SER A 82 10.16 -16.72 -21.88
C SER A 82 9.38 -16.03 -20.75
N GLU A 83 9.87 -16.12 -19.52
CA GLU A 83 9.21 -15.51 -18.33
C GLU A 83 9.16 -13.98 -18.42
N HIS A 84 9.71 -13.40 -19.48
CA HIS A 84 9.66 -11.97 -19.78
C HIS A 84 8.46 -11.69 -20.69
N PRO A 85 7.57 -10.75 -20.26
CA PRO A 85 6.52 -10.28 -21.15
C PRO A 85 7.16 -9.75 -22.45
N SER A 86 6.54 -10.06 -23.61
CA SER A 86 6.96 -9.45 -24.87
C SER A 86 6.88 -7.93 -24.75
N ASP A 87 7.69 -7.18 -25.48
CA ASP A 87 7.66 -5.71 -25.50
C ASP A 87 6.24 -5.18 -25.76
N GLU A 88 5.46 -5.88 -26.58
CA GLU A 88 4.07 -5.52 -26.85
C GLU A 88 3.15 -5.77 -25.65
N SER A 89 3.28 -6.91 -24.99
CA SER A 89 2.51 -7.23 -23.78
C SER A 89 2.81 -6.20 -22.68
N PHE A 90 4.05 -5.79 -22.52
CA PHE A 90 4.41 -4.76 -21.56
C PHE A 90 3.88 -3.38 -21.95
N ARG A 91 3.90 -3.00 -23.24
CA ARG A 91 3.29 -1.76 -23.73
C ARG A 91 1.80 -1.68 -23.46
N LEU A 92 1.06 -2.79 -23.63
CA LEU A 92 -0.35 -2.88 -23.25
C LEU A 92 -0.53 -2.73 -21.74
N LEU A 93 0.34 -3.35 -20.94
CA LEU A 93 0.32 -3.21 -19.50
C LEU A 93 0.54 -1.75 -19.06
N LEU A 94 1.44 -1.01 -19.70
CA LEU A 94 1.69 0.39 -19.42
C LEU A 94 0.44 1.27 -19.62
N GLN A 95 -0.48 0.91 -20.52
CA GLN A 95 -1.72 1.64 -20.74
C GLN A 95 -2.65 1.57 -19.52
N VAL A 96 -2.62 0.46 -18.78
CA VAL A 96 -3.39 0.31 -17.52
C VAL A 96 -2.95 1.33 -16.47
N TYR A 97 -1.69 1.75 -16.52
CA TYR A 97 -1.10 2.72 -15.60
C TYR A 97 -1.00 4.13 -16.20
N ALA A 98 -1.55 4.33 -17.39
CA ALA A 98 -1.57 5.65 -18.01
C ALA A 98 -2.55 6.60 -17.29
N TYR A 99 -2.25 7.87 -17.36
CA TYR A 99 -3.13 8.95 -16.91
C TYR A 99 -2.94 10.18 -17.81
N ASP A 100 -3.94 11.04 -17.83
CA ASP A 100 -3.83 12.33 -18.54
C ASP A 100 -3.10 13.35 -17.66
N PRO A 101 -1.89 13.77 -18.02
CA PRO A 101 -1.15 14.78 -17.26
C PRO A 101 -1.78 16.18 -17.32
N ALA A 102 -2.69 16.43 -18.25
CA ALA A 102 -3.41 17.70 -18.35
C ALA A 102 -4.48 17.89 -17.27
N ILE A 103 -4.90 16.81 -16.58
CA ILE A 103 -5.81 16.93 -15.43
C ILE A 103 -5.15 17.79 -14.35
N PRO A 104 -5.76 18.93 -13.94
CA PRO A 104 -5.19 19.79 -12.92
C PRO A 104 -4.88 19.04 -11.62
N LEU A 105 -3.72 19.28 -11.04
CA LEU A 105 -3.34 18.66 -9.77
C LEU A 105 -4.13 19.22 -8.58
N GLU A 106 -4.52 20.48 -8.63
CA GLU A 106 -5.19 21.18 -7.51
C GLU A 106 -4.48 20.93 -6.17
N GLY A 107 -3.15 20.78 -6.24
CA GLY A 107 -2.32 20.42 -5.10
C GLY A 107 -2.19 21.55 -4.10
N ARG A 108 -2.43 21.27 -2.82
CA ARG A 108 -2.32 22.26 -1.75
C ARG A 108 -1.89 21.65 -0.44
N ILE A 109 -1.23 22.45 0.38
CA ILE A 109 -0.95 22.14 1.78
C ILE A 109 -2.23 22.49 2.57
N VAL A 110 -2.81 21.51 3.25
CA VAL A 110 -4.01 21.70 4.08
C VAL A 110 -3.68 21.91 5.54
N GLU A 111 -2.49 21.44 5.98
CA GLU A 111 -2.05 21.55 7.36
C GLU A 111 -0.52 21.48 7.43
N ARG A 112 0.08 22.26 8.34
CA ARG A 112 1.48 22.11 8.75
C ARG A 112 1.50 21.68 10.19
N ILE A 113 2.14 20.56 10.46
CA ILE A 113 2.22 19.92 11.77
C ILE A 113 3.67 20.04 12.22
N GLU A 114 3.89 20.69 13.37
CA GLU A 114 5.20 20.72 14.00
C GLU A 114 5.55 19.30 14.46
N ASP A 115 6.54 18.72 13.78
CA ASP A 115 7.02 17.38 14.07
C ASP A 115 8.42 17.51 14.66
N ARG A 116 8.54 17.25 15.96
CA ARG A 116 9.81 17.34 16.68
C ARG A 116 10.61 16.04 16.61
N ASP A 117 10.07 15.02 15.93
CA ASP A 117 10.66 13.68 15.87
C ASP A 117 11.53 13.52 14.60
N GLY A 118 12.69 14.16 14.61
CA GLY A 118 13.76 13.87 13.66
C GLY A 118 13.74 14.61 12.32
N GLY A 119 12.90 15.64 12.16
CA GLY A 119 12.85 16.43 10.91
C GLY A 119 12.31 17.84 11.13
N GLY A 120 12.13 18.58 10.03
CA GLY A 120 11.35 19.81 9.98
C GLY A 120 9.85 19.57 10.05
N PRO A 121 9.03 20.65 9.95
CA PRO A 121 7.58 20.51 9.95
C PRO A 121 7.09 19.53 8.89
N ARG A 122 6.05 18.77 9.22
CA ARG A 122 5.35 17.87 8.30
C ARG A 122 4.20 18.61 7.65
N GLU A 123 4.13 18.56 6.33
CA GLU A 123 3.02 19.10 5.56
C GLU A 123 2.01 17.99 5.25
N LYS A 124 0.75 18.19 5.64
CA LYS A 124 -0.37 17.41 5.09
C LYS A 124 -0.77 18.04 3.76
N ILE A 125 -0.65 17.27 2.70
CA ILE A 125 -0.90 17.69 1.33
C ILE A 125 -2.09 16.92 0.81
N ILE A 126 -2.91 17.58 -0.02
CA ILE A 126 -3.88 16.91 -0.88
C ILE A 126 -3.66 17.36 -2.32
N PHE A 127 -3.85 16.44 -3.25
CA PHE A 127 -3.89 16.73 -4.69
C PHE A 127 -4.90 15.84 -5.38
N ARG A 128 -5.32 16.21 -6.59
CA ARG A 128 -6.26 15.41 -7.37
C ARG A 128 -5.54 14.25 -8.06
N GLY A 129 -5.94 13.03 -7.75
CA GLY A 129 -5.54 11.82 -8.46
C GLY A 129 -6.17 11.73 -9.87
N ALA A 130 -5.71 10.80 -10.68
CA ALA A 130 -6.15 10.68 -12.07
C ALA A 130 -7.64 10.33 -12.24
N GLN A 131 -8.25 9.66 -11.26
CA GLN A 131 -9.68 9.34 -11.27
C GLN A 131 -10.56 10.39 -10.56
N GLY A 132 -10.03 11.58 -10.30
CA GLY A 132 -10.77 12.65 -9.67
C GLY A 132 -10.85 12.62 -8.14
N PHE A 133 -10.41 11.54 -7.50
CA PHE A 133 -10.33 11.47 -6.05
C PHE A 133 -9.16 12.31 -5.52
N TYR A 134 -9.37 12.98 -4.40
CA TYR A 134 -8.26 13.63 -3.69
C TYR A 134 -7.38 12.58 -3.00
N VAL A 135 -6.08 12.78 -3.13
CA VAL A 135 -5.03 11.92 -2.58
C VAL A 135 -4.34 12.67 -1.44
N PRO A 136 -4.54 12.25 -0.20
CA PRO A 136 -3.83 12.82 0.95
C PRO A 136 -2.44 12.21 1.10
N GLY A 137 -1.47 13.06 1.42
CA GLY A 137 -0.09 12.67 1.68
C GLY A 137 0.53 13.47 2.82
N TYR A 138 1.63 12.94 3.36
CA TYR A 138 2.52 13.64 4.27
C TYR A 138 3.88 13.84 3.61
N LEU A 139 4.30 15.10 3.46
CA LEU A 139 5.64 15.49 3.03
C LEU A 139 6.37 16.09 4.22
N GLN A 140 7.59 15.62 4.47
CA GLN A 140 8.45 16.15 5.51
C GLN A 140 9.86 16.34 4.98
N PHE A 141 10.46 17.48 5.34
CA PHE A 141 11.81 17.84 4.96
C PHE A 141 12.81 17.55 6.09
N PRO A 142 14.07 17.28 5.77
CA PRO A 142 15.12 17.29 6.76
C PRO A 142 15.28 18.70 7.35
N THR A 143 15.74 18.81 8.59
CA THR A 143 16.13 20.10 9.17
C THR A 143 17.31 20.71 8.41
N SER A 144 17.57 21.99 8.57
CA SER A 144 18.74 22.65 7.94
C SER A 144 20.06 21.97 8.33
N ALA A 145 20.16 21.48 9.57
CA ALA A 145 21.34 20.76 10.07
C ALA A 145 21.52 19.36 9.42
N GLN A 146 20.45 18.76 8.90
CA GLN A 146 20.48 17.45 8.24
C GLN A 146 20.70 17.53 6.73
N ARG A 147 20.54 18.72 6.14
CA ARG A 147 20.72 18.91 4.69
C ARG A 147 22.18 18.85 4.30
N ASN A 148 22.48 18.13 3.22
CA ASN A 148 23.83 18.10 2.63
C ASN A 148 24.02 19.29 1.67
N GLY A 149 23.90 20.53 2.20
CA GLY A 149 23.99 21.75 1.41
C GLY A 149 22.75 22.63 1.47
N THR A 150 22.74 23.74 0.71
CA THR A 150 21.66 24.73 0.65
C THR A 150 20.69 24.54 -0.50
N GLY A 151 20.95 23.60 -1.41
CA GLY A 151 20.15 23.32 -2.59
C GLY A 151 18.92 22.45 -2.33
N PRO A 152 18.19 22.09 -3.41
CA PRO A 152 17.09 21.13 -3.36
C PRO A 152 17.55 19.77 -2.84
N VAL A 153 16.70 19.10 -2.07
CA VAL A 153 17.01 17.81 -1.46
C VAL A 153 16.39 16.65 -2.24
N PRO A 154 17.03 15.46 -2.26
CA PRO A 154 16.44 14.27 -2.83
C PRO A 154 15.20 13.87 -2.01
N CYS A 155 14.27 13.13 -2.63
CA CYS A 155 13.05 12.70 -1.97
C CYS A 155 12.84 11.20 -2.11
N VAL A 156 12.36 10.55 -1.04
CA VAL A 156 11.99 9.14 -1.04
C VAL A 156 10.48 9.01 -0.83
N PHE A 157 9.81 8.37 -1.78
CA PHE A 157 8.43 7.93 -1.59
C PHE A 157 8.38 6.75 -0.63
N LEU A 158 7.44 6.81 0.32
CA LEU A 158 7.22 5.79 1.34
C LEU A 158 5.85 5.13 1.11
N LEU A 159 5.84 3.84 0.77
CA LEU A 159 4.66 3.09 0.40
C LEU A 159 4.30 2.09 1.51
N HIS A 160 3.15 2.32 2.17
CA HIS A 160 2.71 1.51 3.30
C HIS A 160 2.15 0.15 2.89
N GLY A 161 2.04 -0.78 3.85
CA GLY A 161 1.46 -2.10 3.65
C GLY A 161 -0.07 -2.09 3.73
N TRP A 162 -0.67 -3.26 3.45
CA TRP A 162 -2.11 -3.48 3.56
C TRP A 162 -2.62 -3.17 4.98
N SER A 163 -3.80 -2.61 5.08
CA SER A 163 -4.39 -2.11 6.34
C SER A 163 -3.60 -0.98 7.02
N GLY A 164 -2.57 -0.44 6.37
CA GLY A 164 -1.80 0.69 6.84
C GLY A 164 -2.30 2.03 6.30
N SER A 165 -1.48 3.05 6.48
CA SER A 165 -1.68 4.39 5.94
C SER A 165 -0.33 5.13 5.90
N LYS A 166 -0.31 6.32 5.29
CA LYS A 166 0.84 7.23 5.40
C LYS A 166 1.32 7.43 6.84
N SER A 167 0.39 7.40 7.81
CA SER A 167 0.72 7.62 9.23
C SER A 167 1.62 6.53 9.84
N ASN A 168 1.73 5.36 9.22
CA ASN A 168 2.66 4.32 9.68
C ASN A 168 4.12 4.79 9.68
N PHE A 169 4.48 5.76 8.83
CA PHE A 169 5.83 6.32 8.80
C PHE A 169 6.05 7.40 9.87
N TRP A 170 5.00 7.84 10.56
CA TRP A 170 5.04 8.79 11.68
C TRP A 170 4.62 8.16 13.01
N SER A 171 4.67 6.84 13.09
CA SER A 171 4.43 6.11 14.32
C SER A 171 5.49 5.04 14.54
N ASP A 172 5.83 4.81 15.79
CA ASP A 172 6.74 3.75 16.20
C ASP A 172 5.98 2.44 16.45
N ASN A 173 6.74 1.35 16.62
CA ASN A 173 6.23 0.03 16.99
C ASN A 173 5.20 -0.57 16.02
N ASN A 174 5.18 -0.13 14.76
CA ASN A 174 4.41 -0.79 13.72
C ASN A 174 5.24 -1.84 12.97
N TYR A 175 4.55 -2.74 12.28
CA TYR A 175 5.19 -3.91 11.64
C TYR A 175 6.15 -3.57 10.50
N ILE A 176 6.04 -2.38 9.92
CA ILE A 176 6.92 -1.92 8.83
C ILE A 176 8.14 -1.14 9.34
N SER A 177 8.25 -0.89 10.65
CA SER A 177 9.29 -0.02 11.24
C SER A 177 9.31 1.40 10.64
N GLY A 178 8.13 1.93 10.31
CA GLY A 178 7.98 3.15 9.50
C GLY A 178 8.62 4.39 10.11
N GLY A 179 8.45 4.61 11.44
CA GLY A 179 9.10 5.73 12.14
C GLY A 179 10.62 5.68 12.07
N ASN A 180 11.21 4.46 12.16
CA ASN A 180 12.65 4.26 12.04
C ASN A 180 13.15 4.59 10.63
N ILE A 181 12.43 4.11 9.58
CA ILE A 181 12.75 4.41 8.18
C ILE A 181 12.72 5.92 7.94
N ARG A 182 11.65 6.59 8.34
CA ARG A 182 11.48 8.03 8.15
C ARG A 182 12.62 8.82 8.79
N ARG A 183 12.87 8.59 10.09
CA ARG A 183 13.93 9.31 10.82
C ARG A 183 15.31 9.07 10.22
N ALA A 184 15.59 7.85 9.82
CA ALA A 184 16.87 7.53 9.20
C ALA A 184 17.07 8.24 7.85
N LEU A 185 16.03 8.29 7.01
CA LEU A 185 16.09 9.03 5.74
C LEU A 185 16.24 10.53 5.94
N LEU A 186 15.47 11.13 6.85
CA LEU A 186 15.59 12.55 7.20
C LEU A 186 17.01 12.89 7.71
N LYS A 187 17.59 12.03 8.54
CA LYS A 187 18.96 12.18 9.06
C LYS A 187 19.99 12.19 7.92
N GLU A 188 19.77 11.44 6.87
CA GLU A 188 20.65 11.41 5.69
C GLU A 188 20.36 12.52 4.67
N GLY A 189 19.48 13.46 5.00
CA GLY A 189 19.20 14.63 4.18
C GLY A 189 18.10 14.44 3.12
N PHE A 190 17.37 13.33 3.16
CA PHE A 190 16.24 13.10 2.26
C PHE A 190 14.96 13.78 2.76
N ALA A 191 14.20 14.37 1.87
CA ALA A 191 12.77 14.55 2.11
C ALA A 191 12.05 13.22 1.99
N VAL A 192 10.94 13.05 2.70
CA VAL A 192 10.11 11.86 2.65
C VAL A 192 8.67 12.22 2.29
N PHE A 193 8.05 11.46 1.39
CA PHE A 193 6.68 11.67 0.97
C PHE A 193 5.89 10.36 0.98
N ALA A 194 4.88 10.26 1.84
CA ALA A 194 4.00 9.10 1.92
C ALA A 194 2.57 9.48 1.56
N LEU A 195 1.91 8.67 0.74
CA LEU A 195 0.50 8.79 0.40
C LEU A 195 -0.33 7.74 1.13
N ASP A 196 -1.62 8.00 1.29
CA ASP A 196 -2.57 6.93 1.53
C ASP A 196 -2.90 6.22 0.22
N ALA A 197 -2.75 4.91 0.21
CA ALA A 197 -3.22 4.10 -0.90
C ALA A 197 -4.74 4.23 -1.07
N GLN A 198 -5.26 3.90 -2.24
CA GLN A 198 -6.69 3.87 -2.50
C GLN A 198 -7.42 3.07 -1.41
N ILE A 199 -8.48 3.61 -0.85
CA ILE A 199 -9.30 3.06 0.26
C ILE A 199 -8.54 2.81 1.59
N HIS A 200 -7.39 3.43 1.77
CA HIS A 200 -6.62 3.35 3.03
C HIS A 200 -6.51 4.73 3.70
N GLY A 201 -6.22 4.74 5.00
CA GLY A 201 -6.02 5.97 5.75
C GLY A 201 -7.18 6.95 5.62
N ASP A 202 -6.91 8.20 5.25
CA ASP A 202 -7.93 9.23 5.06
C ASP A 202 -8.83 8.97 3.84
N ARG A 203 -8.54 7.93 3.03
CA ARG A 203 -9.31 7.54 1.84
C ARG A 203 -10.30 6.39 2.10
N ILE A 204 -10.44 5.90 3.31
CA ILE A 204 -11.34 4.79 3.65
C ILE A 204 -12.79 5.13 3.26
N SER A 205 -13.22 6.38 3.50
CA SER A 205 -14.56 6.85 3.14
C SER A 205 -14.87 6.79 1.64
N GLN A 206 -13.85 6.78 0.78
CA GLN A 206 -14.05 6.62 -0.68
C GLN A 206 -14.65 5.25 -1.03
N ASN A 207 -14.62 4.28 -0.13
CA ASN A 207 -15.24 2.97 -0.29
C ASN A 207 -16.67 2.90 0.27
N GLU A 208 -17.16 3.94 0.94
CA GLU A 208 -18.47 3.92 1.61
C GLU A 208 -19.65 4.04 0.64
N PHE A 209 -19.41 4.54 -0.57
CA PHE A 209 -20.41 4.64 -1.61
C PHE A 209 -20.73 3.29 -2.29
N ALA A 210 -19.95 2.26 -1.99
CA ALA A 210 -20.17 0.94 -2.57
C ALA A 210 -21.40 0.28 -1.97
N PRO A 211 -22.29 -0.31 -2.81
CA PRO A 211 -23.27 -1.24 -2.31
C PRO A 211 -22.59 -2.43 -1.67
N VAL A 212 -23.21 -2.95 -0.59
CA VAL A 212 -22.75 -4.19 0.02
C VAL A 212 -22.89 -5.29 -1.03
N ASN A 213 -21.79 -5.96 -1.38
CA ASN A 213 -21.85 -7.12 -2.26
C ASN A 213 -22.37 -8.32 -1.43
N PRO A 214 -23.61 -8.79 -1.66
CA PRO A 214 -24.18 -9.92 -0.94
C PRO A 214 -23.59 -11.27 -1.36
N SER A 215 -22.84 -11.31 -2.47
CA SER A 215 -22.32 -12.54 -3.07
C SER A 215 -20.95 -12.88 -2.46
N GLY A 216 -20.94 -13.21 -1.18
CA GLY A 216 -19.75 -13.74 -0.49
C GLY A 216 -19.90 -15.23 -0.17
N PRO A 217 -18.82 -15.94 0.16
CA PRO A 217 -18.92 -17.30 0.68
C PRO A 217 -19.82 -17.34 1.92
N PRO A 218 -20.58 -18.41 2.14
CA PRO A 218 -21.42 -18.56 3.33
C PRO A 218 -20.57 -18.38 4.62
N GLY A 219 -21.08 -17.59 5.55
CA GLY A 219 -20.42 -17.33 6.85
C GLY A 219 -19.37 -16.22 6.82
N VAL A 220 -19.09 -15.61 5.66
CA VAL A 220 -18.23 -14.42 5.56
C VAL A 220 -19.11 -13.17 5.54
N PRO A 221 -18.87 -12.19 6.44
CA PRO A 221 -19.63 -10.94 6.41
C PRO A 221 -19.53 -10.27 5.03
N PRO A 222 -20.64 -9.69 4.52
CA PRO A 222 -20.61 -8.98 3.25
C PRO A 222 -19.57 -7.85 3.31
N ARG A 223 -18.70 -7.80 2.32
CA ARG A 223 -17.69 -6.73 2.21
C ARG A 223 -18.27 -5.58 1.39
N LYS A 224 -18.08 -4.37 1.85
CA LYS A 224 -18.17 -3.21 0.97
C LYS A 224 -16.99 -3.29 0.02
N GLY A 225 -17.24 -3.59 -1.26
CA GLY A 225 -16.21 -3.81 -2.27
C GLY A 225 -16.45 -2.94 -3.48
N PHE A 226 -16.13 -1.62 -3.38
CA PHE A 226 -16.16 -0.75 -4.57
C PHE A 226 -14.92 -0.97 -5.43
N PHE A 227 -13.76 -1.11 -4.78
CA PHE A 227 -12.49 -1.31 -5.46
C PHE A 227 -11.99 -2.74 -5.27
N THR A 228 -11.60 -3.38 -6.36
CA THR A 228 -10.86 -4.63 -6.32
C THR A 228 -9.42 -4.39 -5.86
N GLN A 229 -8.74 -5.44 -5.41
CA GLN A 229 -7.32 -5.36 -5.07
C GLN A 229 -6.50 -4.81 -6.25
N ARG A 230 -6.78 -5.24 -7.47
CA ARG A 230 -6.09 -4.77 -8.69
C ARG A 230 -6.26 -3.27 -8.89
N GLU A 231 -7.48 -2.76 -8.75
CA GLU A 231 -7.77 -1.32 -8.85
C GLU A 231 -7.05 -0.51 -7.77
N ILE A 232 -7.00 -1.02 -6.54
CA ILE A 232 -6.28 -0.36 -5.44
C ILE A 232 -4.80 -0.19 -5.79
N TYR A 233 -4.15 -1.25 -6.29
CA TYR A 233 -2.73 -1.22 -6.63
C TYR A 233 -2.46 -0.31 -7.83
N VAL A 234 -3.25 -0.46 -8.91
CA VAL A 234 -3.11 0.36 -10.12
C VAL A 234 -3.32 1.82 -9.79
N GLN A 235 -4.44 2.15 -9.14
CA GLN A 235 -4.78 3.54 -8.82
C GLN A 235 -3.73 4.18 -7.91
N THR A 236 -3.29 3.47 -6.88
CA THR A 236 -2.26 3.98 -5.97
C THR A 236 -0.94 4.23 -6.69
N THR A 237 -0.55 3.35 -7.63
CA THR A 237 0.65 3.55 -8.45
C THR A 237 0.52 4.80 -9.32
N ILE A 238 -0.63 5.02 -9.94
CA ILE A 238 -0.91 6.24 -10.72
C ILE A 238 -0.87 7.47 -9.81
N ASP A 239 -1.41 7.39 -8.60
CA ASP A 239 -1.40 8.49 -7.64
C ASP A 239 0.05 8.87 -7.23
N TYR A 240 0.97 7.91 -7.07
CA TYR A 240 2.40 8.20 -6.87
C TYR A 240 3.04 8.85 -8.12
N ARG A 241 2.63 8.49 -9.33
CA ARG A 241 3.07 9.18 -10.54
C ARG A 241 2.57 10.63 -10.57
N ARG A 242 1.34 10.87 -10.15
CA ARG A 242 0.78 12.23 -9.97
C ARG A 242 1.50 13.01 -8.84
N ALA A 243 1.93 12.30 -7.78
CA ALA A 243 2.75 12.92 -6.74
C ALA A 243 4.11 13.41 -7.27
N LEU A 244 4.71 12.72 -8.24
CA LEU A 244 5.91 13.22 -8.94
C LEU A 244 5.63 14.53 -9.69
N ASP A 245 4.46 14.64 -10.31
CA ASP A 245 4.05 15.88 -10.98
C ASP A 245 3.86 17.02 -9.97
N TYR A 246 3.33 16.72 -8.77
CA TYR A 246 3.25 17.67 -7.68
C TYR A 246 4.64 18.11 -7.20
N LEU A 247 5.56 17.15 -6.98
CA LEU A 247 6.92 17.45 -6.51
C LEU A 247 7.73 18.27 -7.51
N LYS A 248 7.47 18.14 -8.82
CA LYS A 248 8.12 18.97 -9.84
C LYS A 248 7.86 20.46 -9.64
N GLY A 249 6.74 20.81 -9.03
CA GLY A 249 6.41 22.20 -8.66
C GLY A 249 7.00 22.68 -7.33
N ARG A 250 7.77 21.84 -6.62
CA ARG A 250 8.35 22.14 -5.31
C ARG A 250 9.86 22.45 -5.46
N PRO A 251 10.25 23.72 -5.39
CA PRO A 251 11.65 24.11 -5.58
C PRO A 251 12.62 23.55 -4.54
N GLU A 252 12.10 23.10 -3.39
CA GLU A 252 12.89 22.49 -2.33
C GLU A 252 13.30 21.02 -2.64
N ILE A 253 12.66 20.40 -3.66
CA ILE A 253 12.88 19.00 -4.04
C ILE A 253 13.72 18.92 -5.32
N ASP A 254 14.76 18.10 -5.29
CA ASP A 254 15.48 17.70 -6.48
C ASP A 254 14.71 16.57 -7.21
N SER A 255 13.96 16.95 -8.22
CA SER A 255 13.14 16.01 -9.00
C SER A 255 13.95 15.01 -9.84
N ALA A 256 15.28 15.19 -9.97
CA ALA A 256 16.16 14.24 -10.61
C ALA A 256 16.63 13.11 -9.66
N ARG A 257 16.45 13.30 -8.35
CA ARG A 257 16.86 12.33 -7.31
C ARG A 257 15.67 11.88 -6.48
N ILE A 258 14.79 11.09 -7.10
CA ILE A 258 13.61 10.52 -6.43
C ILE A 258 13.77 9.02 -6.30
N GLY A 259 13.62 8.51 -5.07
CA GLY A 259 13.59 7.08 -4.77
C GLY A 259 12.23 6.61 -4.26
N ALA A 260 12.11 5.30 -4.09
CA ALA A 260 10.92 4.68 -3.49
C ALA A 260 11.33 3.60 -2.48
N LEU A 261 10.61 3.52 -1.37
CA LEU A 261 10.73 2.45 -0.38
C LEU A 261 9.34 1.99 0.04
N GLY A 262 9.04 0.73 -0.15
CA GLY A 262 7.73 0.18 0.21
C GLY A 262 7.81 -1.15 0.95
N TYR A 263 6.78 -1.44 1.74
CA TYR A 263 6.70 -2.62 2.57
C TYR A 263 5.41 -3.40 2.32
N SER A 264 5.49 -4.71 2.11
CA SER A 264 4.35 -5.61 1.86
C SER A 264 3.58 -5.18 0.60
N MET A 265 2.32 -4.79 0.70
CA MET A 265 1.60 -4.13 -0.39
C MET A 265 2.42 -3.00 -1.02
N GLY A 266 3.05 -2.16 -0.18
CA GLY A 266 3.95 -1.11 -0.65
C GLY A 266 5.18 -1.64 -1.37
N GLY A 267 5.69 -2.82 -0.98
CA GLY A 267 6.76 -3.52 -1.70
C GLY A 267 6.35 -3.89 -3.12
N THR A 268 5.17 -4.49 -3.29
CA THR A 268 4.59 -4.74 -4.63
C THR A 268 4.45 -3.43 -5.41
N GLN A 269 3.86 -2.40 -4.81
CA GLN A 269 3.69 -1.09 -5.46
C GLN A 269 5.02 -0.44 -5.82
N THR A 270 6.11 -0.72 -5.09
CA THR A 270 7.45 -0.26 -5.45
C THR A 270 7.93 -0.89 -6.76
N PHE A 271 7.67 -2.18 -6.99
CA PHE A 271 7.92 -2.81 -8.29
C PHE A 271 7.10 -2.18 -9.41
N LEU A 272 5.80 -2.03 -9.20
CA LEU A 272 4.89 -1.43 -10.18
C LEU A 272 5.36 -0.02 -10.52
N LEU A 273 5.53 0.83 -9.51
CA LEU A 273 5.93 2.21 -9.68
C LEU A 273 7.28 2.33 -10.39
N THR A 274 8.28 1.57 -9.94
CA THR A 274 9.61 1.61 -10.56
C THR A 274 9.55 1.11 -12.01
N GLY A 275 8.74 0.09 -12.30
CA GLY A 275 8.61 -0.47 -13.65
C GLY A 275 7.92 0.48 -14.64
N VAL A 276 6.93 1.28 -14.19
CA VAL A 276 6.16 2.16 -15.10
C VAL A 276 6.63 3.62 -15.08
N GLU A 277 7.53 4.00 -14.16
CA GLU A 277 7.88 5.40 -13.92
C GLU A 277 9.41 5.61 -13.93
N PRO A 278 9.98 6.11 -15.01
CA PRO A 278 11.44 6.28 -15.16
C PRO A 278 12.02 7.38 -14.26
N ARG A 279 11.19 8.23 -13.68
CA ARG A 279 11.62 9.27 -12.72
C ARG A 279 12.05 8.68 -11.36
N ILE A 280 11.64 7.44 -11.04
CA ILE A 280 12.17 6.72 -9.86
C ILE A 280 13.56 6.19 -10.21
N LYS A 281 14.58 6.66 -9.48
CA LYS A 281 16.00 6.38 -9.79
C LYS A 281 16.58 5.20 -9.01
N ALA A 282 16.13 5.01 -7.77
CA ALA A 282 16.51 3.87 -6.94
C ALA A 282 15.32 3.40 -6.10
N ALA A 283 15.27 2.12 -5.75
CA ALA A 283 14.15 1.61 -4.99
C ALA A 283 14.53 0.52 -3.99
N VAL A 284 13.69 0.39 -2.95
CA VAL A 284 13.78 -0.67 -1.93
C VAL A 284 12.40 -1.30 -1.75
N ALA A 285 12.27 -2.59 -1.97
CA ALA A 285 11.03 -3.35 -1.80
C ALA A 285 11.18 -4.36 -0.66
N CYS A 286 10.43 -4.15 0.43
CA CYS A 286 10.51 -4.96 1.64
C CYS A 286 9.30 -5.91 1.75
N ALA A 287 9.54 -7.17 2.13
CA ALA A 287 8.51 -8.20 2.39
C ALA A 287 7.44 -8.23 1.27
N THR A 288 7.89 -8.30 0.02
CA THR A 288 7.05 -8.13 -1.17
C THR A 288 6.28 -9.40 -1.51
N PRO A 289 4.94 -9.39 -1.50
CA PRO A 289 4.12 -10.48 -2.04
C PRO A 289 4.43 -10.72 -3.52
N ALA A 290 4.71 -11.97 -3.87
CA ALA A 290 5.16 -12.32 -5.21
C ALA A 290 4.06 -12.19 -6.28
N ASP A 291 2.81 -12.45 -5.93
CA ASP A 291 1.67 -12.59 -6.85
C ASP A 291 2.05 -13.38 -8.11
N LEU A 292 2.07 -14.70 -7.97
CA LEU A 292 2.55 -15.60 -9.03
C LEU A 292 1.52 -15.87 -10.15
N ALA A 293 0.34 -15.26 -10.10
CA ALA A 293 -0.64 -15.39 -11.16
C ALA A 293 -0.06 -14.85 -12.48
N ALA A 294 -0.04 -15.70 -13.49
CA ALA A 294 0.65 -15.41 -14.76
C ALA A 294 0.06 -14.21 -15.50
N ASP A 295 -1.23 -13.96 -15.34
CA ASP A 295 -2.02 -12.91 -16.00
C ASP A 295 -2.29 -11.70 -15.12
N SER A 296 -1.76 -11.67 -13.90
CA SER A 296 -1.99 -10.56 -12.97
C SER A 296 -1.31 -9.29 -13.47
N ILE A 297 -2.11 -8.23 -13.61
CA ILE A 297 -1.61 -6.89 -14.01
C ILE A 297 -0.86 -6.18 -12.91
N ILE A 298 -0.83 -6.75 -11.69
CA ILE A 298 -0.13 -6.20 -10.51
C ILE A 298 1.00 -7.11 -10.02
N ALA A 299 1.34 -8.17 -10.77
CA ALA A 299 2.41 -9.09 -10.39
C ALA A 299 3.80 -8.43 -10.50
N PRO A 300 4.61 -8.37 -9.42
CA PRO A 300 5.93 -7.74 -9.43
C PRO A 300 6.83 -8.21 -10.57
N ARG A 301 6.83 -9.51 -10.87
CA ARG A 301 7.66 -10.11 -11.94
C ARG A 301 7.40 -9.54 -13.33
N ARG A 302 6.20 -9.00 -13.60
CA ARG A 302 5.89 -8.38 -14.91
C ARG A 302 6.52 -7.01 -15.08
N PHE A 303 6.86 -6.35 -13.98
CA PHE A 303 7.50 -5.03 -13.95
C PHE A 303 9.00 -5.10 -13.73
N ALA A 304 9.48 -6.21 -13.17
CA ALA A 304 10.87 -6.41 -12.82
C ALA A 304 11.83 -6.19 -14.02
N PRO A 305 11.56 -6.69 -15.25
CA PRO A 305 12.44 -6.42 -16.41
C PRO A 305 12.52 -4.93 -16.75
N ALA A 306 11.44 -4.17 -16.57
CA ALA A 306 11.40 -2.73 -16.86
C ALA A 306 12.11 -1.86 -15.82
N ILE A 307 12.51 -2.43 -14.68
CA ILE A 307 13.40 -1.75 -13.72
C ILE A 307 14.75 -1.47 -14.41
N GLY A 308 15.22 -2.38 -15.26
CA GLY A 308 16.42 -2.23 -16.06
C GLY A 308 17.67 -2.08 -15.20
N SER A 309 18.51 -1.09 -15.52
CA SER A 309 19.76 -0.83 -14.81
C SER A 309 19.60 0.01 -13.53
N ARG A 310 18.38 0.34 -13.14
CA ARG A 310 18.15 1.15 -11.93
C ARG A 310 18.43 0.33 -10.67
N PRO A 311 19.13 0.90 -9.68
CA PRO A 311 19.41 0.24 -8.41
C PRO A 311 18.14 -0.20 -7.70
N PHE A 312 18.03 -1.50 -7.40
CA PHE A 312 16.86 -2.09 -6.77
C PHE A 312 17.25 -3.08 -5.67
N LEU A 313 16.85 -2.79 -4.43
CA LEU A 313 17.09 -3.65 -3.28
C LEU A 313 15.79 -4.36 -2.88
N MET A 314 15.84 -5.68 -2.80
CA MET A 314 14.80 -6.47 -2.15
C MET A 314 15.24 -6.87 -0.75
N ILE A 315 14.33 -6.74 0.22
CA ILE A 315 14.53 -7.16 1.60
C ILE A 315 13.40 -8.09 2.00
N ALA A 316 13.72 -9.25 2.54
CA ALA A 316 12.75 -10.26 2.92
C ALA A 316 13.07 -10.90 4.28
N GLY A 317 12.05 -11.43 4.94
CA GLY A 317 12.19 -12.26 6.14
C GLY A 317 12.46 -13.71 5.78
N ARG A 318 13.40 -14.37 6.49
CA ARG A 318 13.71 -15.79 6.26
C ARG A 318 12.55 -16.74 6.62
N HIS A 319 11.67 -16.28 7.50
CA HIS A 319 10.54 -17.06 8.02
C HIS A 319 9.20 -16.39 7.66
N ASP A 320 9.17 -15.65 6.54
CA ASP A 320 7.95 -15.02 6.05
C ASP A 320 7.05 -16.06 5.36
N GLU A 321 5.93 -16.37 5.98
CA GLU A 321 4.95 -17.34 5.43
C GLU A 321 4.05 -16.70 4.36
N MET A 322 3.93 -15.35 4.34
CA MET A 322 3.14 -14.61 3.35
C MET A 322 3.95 -14.31 2.08
N CYS A 323 5.27 -14.12 2.24
CA CYS A 323 6.21 -13.82 1.17
C CYS A 323 7.36 -14.82 1.27
N LYS A 324 7.08 -16.07 0.87
CA LYS A 324 8.00 -17.18 1.04
C LYS A 324 9.34 -16.91 0.36
N PRO A 325 10.48 -17.24 1.00
CA PRO A 325 11.80 -16.95 0.46
C PRO A 325 11.99 -17.41 -0.98
N GLU A 326 11.54 -18.62 -1.33
CA GLU A 326 11.64 -19.15 -2.69
C GLU A 326 10.77 -18.40 -3.72
N GLU A 327 9.69 -17.77 -3.31
CA GLU A 327 8.85 -16.93 -4.16
C GLU A 327 9.49 -15.55 -4.35
N VAL A 328 10.08 -15.01 -3.29
CA VAL A 328 10.86 -13.77 -3.32
C VAL A 328 12.07 -13.90 -4.25
N GLU A 329 12.81 -15.01 -4.16
CA GLU A 329 13.94 -15.32 -5.05
C GLU A 329 13.50 -15.38 -6.52
N ARG A 330 12.36 -16.02 -6.82
CA ARG A 330 11.83 -16.06 -8.19
C ARG A 330 11.51 -14.66 -8.73
N VAL A 331 10.94 -13.80 -7.91
CA VAL A 331 10.69 -12.40 -8.32
C VAL A 331 12.01 -11.67 -8.49
N PHE A 332 12.97 -11.85 -7.59
CA PHE A 332 14.29 -11.22 -7.68
C PHE A 332 15.01 -11.60 -8.99
N HIS A 333 15.02 -12.87 -9.36
CA HIS A 333 15.66 -13.34 -10.59
C HIS A 333 15.00 -12.82 -11.87
N SER A 334 13.79 -12.27 -11.79
CA SER A 334 13.16 -11.59 -12.94
C SER A 334 13.61 -10.13 -13.11
N ILE A 335 14.38 -9.57 -12.17
CA ILE A 335 14.99 -8.25 -12.33
C ILE A 335 16.21 -8.38 -13.23
N ALA A 336 16.20 -7.66 -14.36
CA ALA A 336 17.33 -7.67 -15.28
C ALA A 336 18.49 -6.80 -14.76
N GLY A 337 19.71 -7.34 -14.82
CA GLY A 337 20.95 -6.60 -14.64
C GLY A 337 21.61 -6.68 -13.25
N PRO A 338 22.86 -6.21 -13.16
CA PRO A 338 23.70 -6.40 -11.97
C PRO A 338 23.43 -5.39 -10.83
N HIS A 339 22.50 -4.46 -11.03
CA HIS A 339 22.21 -3.39 -10.07
C HIS A 339 21.12 -3.74 -9.05
N ALA A 340 20.72 -5.00 -9.01
CA ALA A 340 19.76 -5.50 -8.03
C ALA A 340 20.47 -6.29 -6.93
N LYS A 341 19.95 -6.19 -5.70
CA LYS A 341 20.40 -6.95 -4.54
C LYS A 341 19.21 -7.53 -3.79
N LEU A 342 19.34 -8.76 -3.29
CA LEU A 342 18.41 -9.38 -2.37
C LEU A 342 19.09 -9.62 -1.04
N SER A 343 18.46 -9.19 0.05
CA SER A 343 18.92 -9.38 1.42
C SER A 343 17.84 -10.04 2.26
N PHE A 344 18.20 -11.11 2.96
CA PHE A 344 17.35 -11.78 3.92
C PHE A 344 17.73 -11.40 5.35
N TYR A 345 16.71 -11.12 6.14
CA TYR A 345 16.84 -10.85 7.58
C TYR A 345 16.12 -11.92 8.38
N GLU A 346 16.59 -12.17 9.59
CA GLU A 346 15.86 -13.02 10.52
C GLU A 346 14.52 -12.36 10.88
N GLY A 347 13.43 -13.10 10.76
CA GLY A 347 12.08 -12.61 11.02
C GLY A 347 11.05 -13.21 10.08
N THR A 348 9.79 -12.94 10.39
CA THR A 348 8.62 -13.28 9.59
C THR A 348 8.28 -12.13 8.64
N HIS A 349 7.00 -11.98 8.28
CA HIS A 349 6.52 -10.78 7.58
C HIS A 349 6.81 -9.47 8.34
N LYS A 350 7.11 -9.55 9.63
CA LYS A 350 7.64 -8.46 10.47
C LYS A 350 9.14 -8.63 10.59
N ILE A 351 9.90 -7.98 9.73
CA ILE A 351 11.38 -8.09 9.70
C ILE A 351 12.03 -7.37 10.90
N GLY A 352 11.30 -6.43 11.53
CA GLY A 352 11.87 -5.57 12.56
C GLY A 352 12.74 -4.45 11.95
N PRO A 353 13.40 -3.62 12.78
CA PRO A 353 14.14 -2.44 12.30
C PRO A 353 15.56 -2.72 11.79
N ALA A 354 16.06 -3.94 11.90
CA ALA A 354 17.44 -4.28 11.57
C ALA A 354 17.85 -3.99 10.11
N PHE A 355 16.87 -4.03 9.18
CA PHE A 355 17.09 -3.75 7.77
C PHE A 355 17.20 -2.26 7.43
N VAL A 356 16.74 -1.37 8.31
CA VAL A 356 16.64 0.07 8.02
C VAL A 356 17.99 0.69 7.64
N PRO A 357 19.11 0.41 8.32
CA PRO A 357 20.40 0.95 7.91
C PRO A 357 20.80 0.56 6.49
N GLU A 358 20.59 -0.69 6.08
CA GLU A 358 20.90 -1.15 4.72
C GLU A 358 20.01 -0.45 3.67
N ALA A 359 18.70 -0.38 3.92
CA ALA A 359 17.75 0.27 3.01
C ALA A 359 18.09 1.75 2.79
N VAL A 360 18.44 2.46 3.87
CA VAL A 360 18.82 3.88 3.81
C VAL A 360 20.15 4.08 3.13
N ALA A 361 21.16 3.24 3.45
CA ALA A 361 22.46 3.28 2.77
C ALA A 361 22.34 3.01 1.27
N TRP A 362 21.47 2.06 0.89
CA TRP A 362 21.18 1.78 -0.51
C TRP A 362 20.67 3.02 -1.25
N LEU A 363 19.67 3.69 -0.70
CA LEU A 363 19.13 4.91 -1.30
C LEU A 363 20.15 6.04 -1.33
N LYS A 364 20.94 6.22 -0.25
CA LYS A 364 21.98 7.25 -0.17
C LYS A 364 23.08 7.08 -1.22
N ASN A 365 23.45 5.84 -1.52
CA ASN A 365 24.51 5.55 -2.48
C ASN A 365 24.04 5.62 -3.94
N ASN A 366 22.73 5.70 -4.19
CA ASN A 366 22.14 5.58 -5.51
C ASN A 366 21.22 6.75 -5.89
N LEU A 367 21.08 7.74 -5.04
CA LEU A 367 20.37 9.00 -5.26
C LEU A 367 21.27 10.21 -4.99
#